data_a81b72d4edc833f4e08b6fc7fe2bc18e
#
_entry.id   a81b72d4edc833f4e08b6fc7fe2bc18e
#
_cell.length_a   1.000
_cell.length_b   1.000
_cell.length_c   1.000
_cell.angle_alpha   90.00
_cell.angle_beta   90.00
_cell.angle_gamma   90.00
#
_symmetry.space_group_name_H-M   'P 1'
#
loop_
_entity.id
_entity.type
_entity.pdbx_description
1 polymer ?
#
loop_
_entity_poly.entity_id
_entity_poly.type
_entity_poly.pdbx_seq_one_letter_code
_entity_poly.pdbx_strand_id
1 'polypeptide(L)'
;MPVPGRLPPHDELAERRLLAGLMRCPELVCPACLDAGASEESLYFHSHQIVWAAAWDLVGRGCDTGPADVFDAVRAAGLLGELGGAGRPALWLAELWEEDPTGAWCYDSLIRVEDCRVRRDLIHRANEVLRDAYDRVREPEFYRRQLASLAR
;
A
#
# COMPACT_ATOMS: atom_id res chain seq x y z
N MET A 1 -5.87 14.47 -16.97
CA MET A 1 -4.90 15.30 -16.25
C MET A 1 -5.09 15.13 -14.74
N PRO A 2 -4.06 14.90 -13.98
CA PRO A 2 -4.20 14.98 -12.52
C PRO A 2 -4.69 16.39 -12.18
N VAL A 3 -5.62 16.49 -11.23
CA VAL A 3 -6.08 17.80 -10.75
C VAL A 3 -4.87 18.52 -10.16
N PRO A 4 -4.45 19.68 -10.70
CA PRO A 4 -3.23 20.33 -10.24
C PRO A 4 -3.27 20.60 -8.74
N GLY A 5 -2.22 20.23 -8.02
CA GLY A 5 -2.07 20.49 -6.58
C GLY A 5 -2.74 19.48 -5.64
N ARG A 6 -3.35 18.40 -6.13
CA ARG A 6 -3.85 17.30 -5.29
C ARG A 6 -2.95 16.09 -5.37
N LEU A 7 -2.51 15.62 -4.20
CA LEU A 7 -1.85 14.31 -4.09
C LEU A 7 -2.87 13.19 -4.35
N PRO A 8 -2.40 12.04 -4.88
CA PRO A 8 -3.23 10.86 -4.98
C PRO A 8 -3.84 10.47 -3.62
N PRO A 9 -5.06 9.89 -3.58
CA PRO A 9 -5.67 9.45 -2.33
C PRO A 9 -4.75 8.51 -1.55
N HIS A 10 -4.48 8.84 -0.29
CA HIS A 10 -3.68 8.05 0.65
C HIS A 10 -4.10 8.37 2.09
N ASP A 11 -3.82 7.45 2.99
CA ASP A 11 -4.00 7.61 4.44
C ASP A 11 -2.76 7.04 5.13
N GLU A 12 -1.79 7.90 5.44
CA GLU A 12 -0.52 7.49 6.02
C GLU A 12 -0.69 6.78 7.37
N LEU A 13 -1.59 7.28 8.22
CA LEU A 13 -1.83 6.67 9.51
C LEU A 13 -2.45 5.28 9.37
N ALA A 14 -3.38 5.10 8.43
CA ALA A 14 -3.97 3.79 8.16
C ALA A 14 -2.91 2.82 7.62
N GLU A 15 -2.03 3.25 6.72
CA GLU A 15 -0.94 2.41 6.23
C GLU A 15 0.00 1.98 7.37
N ARG A 16 0.41 2.92 8.24
CA ARG A 16 1.28 2.65 9.38
C ARG A 16 0.65 1.66 10.36
N ARG A 17 -0.63 1.82 10.68
CA ARG A 17 -1.38 0.90 11.57
C ARG A 17 -1.55 -0.49 10.96
N LEU A 18 -1.81 -0.56 9.65
CA LEU A 18 -1.91 -1.83 8.94
C LEU A 18 -0.58 -2.58 8.98
N LEU A 19 0.54 -1.89 8.76
CA LEU A 19 1.88 -2.46 8.84
C LEU A 19 2.24 -2.89 10.27
N ALA A 20 1.88 -2.09 11.28
CA ALA A 20 2.05 -2.46 12.67
C ALA A 20 1.29 -3.76 12.99
N GLY A 21 0.05 -3.87 12.53
CA GLY A 21 -0.76 -5.08 12.65
C GLY A 21 -0.14 -6.28 11.92
N LEU A 22 0.35 -6.09 10.69
CA LEU A 22 1.01 -7.14 9.91
C LEU A 22 2.26 -7.67 10.62
N MET A 23 3.05 -6.80 11.21
CA MET A 23 4.25 -7.20 11.95
C MET A 23 3.91 -7.87 13.29
N ARG A 24 2.85 -7.43 13.98
CA ARG A 24 2.52 -7.85 15.35
C ARG A 24 1.61 -9.07 15.41
N CYS A 25 0.64 -9.13 14.52
CA CYS A 25 -0.41 -10.16 14.48
C CYS A 25 -0.63 -10.68 13.06
N PRO A 26 0.42 -11.21 12.38
CA PRO A 26 0.32 -11.64 10.99
C PRO A 26 -0.77 -12.72 10.78
N GLU A 27 -1.00 -13.57 11.79
CA GLU A 27 -2.02 -14.63 11.77
C GLU A 27 -3.46 -14.10 11.64
N LEU A 28 -3.70 -12.85 12.06
CA LEU A 28 -4.99 -12.18 11.91
C LEU A 28 -5.04 -11.31 10.65
N VAL A 29 -3.96 -10.60 10.37
CA VAL A 29 -3.92 -9.59 9.31
C VAL A 29 -3.75 -10.21 7.93
N CYS A 30 -2.91 -11.23 7.79
CA CYS A 30 -2.66 -11.85 6.48
C CYS A 30 -3.92 -12.44 5.84
N PRO A 31 -4.76 -13.22 6.54
CA PRO A 31 -6.02 -13.70 5.94
C PRO A 31 -6.94 -12.56 5.50
N ALA A 32 -7.09 -11.51 6.31
CA ALA A 32 -7.91 -10.35 5.96
C ALA A 32 -7.39 -9.61 4.72
N CYS A 33 -6.07 -9.47 4.61
CA CYS A 33 -5.43 -8.87 3.43
C CYS A 33 -5.63 -9.72 2.17
N LEU A 34 -5.53 -11.03 2.28
CA LEU A 34 -5.79 -11.95 1.16
C LEU A 34 -7.24 -11.86 0.71
N ASP A 35 -8.19 -11.85 1.63
CA ASP A 35 -9.63 -11.74 1.33
C ASP A 35 -9.96 -10.39 0.67
N ALA A 36 -9.31 -9.31 1.07
CA ALA A 36 -9.45 -7.99 0.48
C ALA A 36 -8.69 -7.82 -0.86
N GLY A 37 -7.83 -8.75 -1.24
CA GLY A 37 -6.94 -8.62 -2.39
C GLY A 37 -5.86 -7.56 -2.20
N ALA A 38 -5.50 -7.28 -0.95
CA ALA A 38 -4.46 -6.30 -0.62
C ALA A 38 -3.06 -6.82 -0.94
N SER A 39 -2.20 -5.93 -1.40
CA SER A 39 -0.81 -6.19 -1.73
C SER A 39 0.05 -4.97 -1.38
N GLU A 40 1.34 -5.05 -1.63
CA GLU A 40 2.24 -3.89 -1.48
C GLU A 40 1.78 -2.68 -2.31
N GLU A 41 1.16 -2.91 -3.47
CA GLU A 41 0.63 -1.86 -4.35
C GLU A 41 -0.59 -1.14 -3.74
N SER A 42 -1.23 -1.73 -2.72
CA SER A 42 -2.30 -1.07 -1.96
C SER A 42 -1.78 0.13 -1.17
N LEU A 43 -0.50 0.14 -0.81
CA LEU A 43 0.16 1.20 -0.07
C LEU A 43 0.63 2.31 -1.01
N TYR A 44 0.56 3.55 -0.53
CA TYR A 44 0.98 4.71 -1.30
C TYR A 44 2.47 5.01 -1.15
N PHE A 45 2.98 4.92 0.10
CA PHE A 45 4.36 5.27 0.39
C PHE A 45 5.31 4.13 0.06
N HIS A 46 6.35 4.43 -0.70
CA HIS A 46 7.35 3.44 -1.09
C HIS A 46 8.04 2.76 0.10
N SER A 47 8.37 3.52 1.14
CA SER A 47 8.92 2.96 2.38
C SER A 47 7.97 1.95 3.06
N HIS A 48 6.67 2.18 2.99
CA HIS A 48 5.66 1.25 3.50
C HIS A 48 5.57 -0.01 2.64
N GLN A 49 5.68 0.11 1.32
CA GLN A 49 5.71 -1.03 0.39
C GLN A 49 6.89 -1.95 0.68
N ILE A 50 8.07 -1.39 0.97
CA ILE A 50 9.27 -2.15 1.34
C ILE A 50 9.03 -2.95 2.63
N VAL A 51 8.47 -2.32 3.67
CA VAL A 51 8.14 -3.01 4.94
C VAL A 51 7.12 -4.11 4.72
N TRP A 52 6.08 -3.84 3.93
CA TRP A 52 5.07 -4.84 3.57
C TRP A 52 5.71 -6.06 2.93
N ALA A 53 6.51 -5.87 1.88
CA ALA A 53 7.16 -6.96 1.16
C ALA A 53 8.08 -7.80 2.08
N ALA A 54 8.86 -7.13 2.93
CA ALA A 54 9.74 -7.79 3.89
C ALA A 54 8.96 -8.60 4.94
N ALA A 55 7.93 -8.00 5.55
CA ALA A 55 7.11 -8.69 6.54
C ALA A 55 6.35 -9.87 5.93
N TRP A 56 5.80 -9.70 4.73
CA TRP A 56 5.08 -10.77 4.02
C TRP A 56 5.97 -11.95 3.66
N ASP A 57 7.20 -11.69 3.21
CA ASP A 57 8.18 -12.74 2.94
C ASP A 57 8.58 -13.50 4.22
N LEU A 58 8.79 -12.78 5.34
CA LEU A 58 9.07 -13.38 6.64
C LEU A 58 7.93 -14.29 7.11
N VAL A 59 6.68 -13.85 6.98
CA VAL A 59 5.49 -14.68 7.28
C VAL A 59 5.47 -15.93 6.43
N GLY A 60 5.70 -15.80 5.13
CA GLY A 60 5.73 -16.91 4.19
C GLY A 60 6.80 -17.97 4.52
N ARG A 61 7.88 -17.54 5.18
CA ARG A 61 8.96 -18.42 5.65
C ARG A 61 8.75 -18.93 7.07
N GLY A 62 7.66 -18.54 7.75
CA GLY A 62 7.39 -18.91 9.14
C GLY A 62 8.34 -18.26 10.14
N CYS A 63 8.91 -17.10 9.80
CA CYS A 63 9.79 -16.31 10.65
C CYS A 63 9.02 -15.26 11.44
N ASP A 64 9.63 -14.79 12.54
CA ASP A 64 9.12 -13.63 13.27
C ASP A 64 9.15 -12.37 12.40
N THR A 65 8.24 -11.45 12.67
CA THR A 65 8.03 -10.21 11.91
C THR A 65 8.20 -8.96 12.77
N GLY A 66 8.94 -9.07 13.86
CA GLY A 66 9.25 -7.91 14.70
C GLY A 66 10.13 -6.87 13.99
N PRO A 67 10.28 -5.66 14.57
CA PRO A 67 11.06 -4.59 13.95
C PRO A 67 12.50 -4.99 13.61
N ALA A 68 13.15 -5.82 14.44
CA ALA A 68 14.50 -6.29 14.18
C ALA A 68 14.55 -7.25 13.00
N ASP A 69 13.59 -8.17 12.90
CA ASP A 69 13.52 -9.16 11.82
C ASP A 69 13.26 -8.47 10.48
N VAL A 70 12.32 -7.51 10.45
CA VAL A 70 12.04 -6.68 9.26
C VAL A 70 13.26 -5.83 8.89
N PHE A 71 13.95 -5.23 9.88
CA PHE A 71 15.17 -4.48 9.63
C PHE A 71 16.23 -5.34 8.95
N ASP A 72 16.47 -6.56 9.46
CA ASP A 72 17.46 -7.48 8.89
C ASP A 72 17.08 -7.95 7.49
N ALA A 73 15.80 -8.20 7.24
CA ALA A 73 15.30 -8.56 5.92
C ALA A 73 15.49 -7.41 4.90
N VAL A 74 15.15 -6.19 5.28
CA VAL A 74 15.33 -5.01 4.42
C VAL A 74 16.81 -4.71 4.18
N ARG A 75 17.66 -4.89 5.22
CA ARG A 75 19.11 -4.76 5.08
C ARG A 75 19.67 -5.78 4.10
N ALA A 76 19.26 -7.03 4.21
CA ALA A 76 19.69 -8.10 3.30
C ALA A 76 19.29 -7.82 1.83
N ALA A 77 18.15 -7.15 1.63
CA ALA A 77 17.69 -6.69 0.31
C ALA A 77 18.43 -5.43 -0.20
N GLY A 78 19.24 -4.78 0.62
CA GLY A 78 19.95 -3.55 0.25
C GLY A 78 19.06 -2.29 0.22
N LEU A 79 17.91 -2.30 0.88
CA LEU A 79 16.88 -1.26 0.79
C LEU A 79 16.78 -0.36 2.03
N LEU A 80 17.70 -0.46 3.00
CA LEU A 80 17.65 0.34 4.22
C LEU A 80 17.62 1.86 3.96
N GLY A 81 18.31 2.33 2.94
CA GLY A 81 18.34 3.75 2.57
C GLY A 81 17.02 4.28 2.03
N GLU A 82 16.09 3.40 1.66
CA GLU A 82 14.78 3.74 1.10
C GLU A 82 13.67 3.74 2.18
N LEU A 83 13.99 3.37 3.41
CA LEU A 83 13.06 3.46 4.53
C LEU A 83 12.91 4.89 5.04
N GLY A 84 11.82 5.14 5.77
CA GLY A 84 11.59 6.40 6.47
C GLY A 84 12.58 6.65 7.62
N GLY A 85 12.39 7.76 8.33
CA GLY A 85 13.14 8.10 9.54
C GLY A 85 14.43 8.86 9.33
N ALA A 86 14.62 9.51 8.18
CA ALA A 86 15.76 10.41 7.91
C ALA A 86 17.14 9.81 8.27
N GLY A 87 17.39 8.59 7.81
CA GLY A 87 18.65 7.86 8.07
C GLY A 87 18.67 7.09 9.41
N ARG A 88 17.53 6.94 10.07
CA ARG A 88 17.35 6.12 11.29
C ARG A 88 16.33 5.00 11.09
N PRO A 89 16.56 4.06 10.17
CA PRO A 89 15.57 3.07 9.80
C PRO A 89 15.14 2.16 10.97
N ALA A 90 16.06 1.82 11.88
CA ALA A 90 15.72 1.00 13.05
C ALA A 90 14.74 1.71 14.00
N LEU A 91 14.97 3.00 14.26
CA LEU A 91 14.06 3.81 15.08
C LEU A 91 12.71 3.97 14.41
N TRP A 92 12.70 4.25 13.12
CA TRP A 92 11.46 4.39 12.35
C TRP A 92 10.63 3.10 12.33
N LEU A 93 11.26 1.93 12.21
CA LEU A 93 10.56 0.64 12.32
C LEU A 93 10.01 0.39 13.73
N ALA A 94 10.73 0.81 14.77
CA ALA A 94 10.24 0.73 16.14
C ALA A 94 9.02 1.66 16.36
N GLU A 95 9.06 2.88 15.84
CA GLU A 95 7.93 3.81 15.87
C GLU A 95 6.73 3.27 15.10
N LEU A 96 6.97 2.65 13.93
CA LEU A 96 5.93 2.01 13.14
C LEU A 96 5.25 0.87 13.92
N TRP A 97 6.02 0.06 14.62
CA TRP A 97 5.53 -1.02 15.49
C TRP A 97 4.60 -0.51 16.59
N GLU A 98 4.84 0.68 17.13
CA GLU A 98 4.04 1.29 18.21
C GLU A 98 2.75 1.98 17.72
N GLU A 99 2.52 2.10 16.41
CA GLU A 99 1.30 2.74 15.88
C GLU A 99 0.01 1.97 16.20
N ASP A 100 0.10 0.67 16.35
CA ASP A 100 -1.03 -0.17 16.78
C ASP A 100 -0.55 -1.24 17.76
N PRO A 101 -0.32 -0.89 19.04
CA PRO A 101 0.25 -1.81 20.04
C PRO A 101 -0.59 -3.06 20.29
N THR A 102 -1.89 -3.00 19.99
CA THR A 102 -2.84 -4.09 20.25
C THR A 102 -3.30 -4.83 18.99
N GLY A 103 -3.00 -4.31 17.81
CA GLY A 103 -3.55 -4.80 16.55
C GLY A 103 -5.04 -4.49 16.35
N ALA A 104 -5.64 -3.67 17.22
CA ALA A 104 -7.08 -3.39 17.20
C ALA A 104 -7.53 -2.58 15.98
N TRP A 105 -6.63 -1.81 15.39
CA TRP A 105 -6.94 -0.89 14.28
C TRP A 105 -6.64 -1.45 12.90
N CYS A 106 -6.06 -2.65 12.81
CA CYS A 106 -5.59 -3.19 11.53
C CYS A 106 -6.72 -3.40 10.51
N TYR A 107 -7.89 -3.86 10.93
CA TYR A 107 -9.02 -4.08 10.02
C TYR A 107 -9.62 -2.76 9.48
N ASP A 108 -9.85 -1.77 10.34
CA ASP A 108 -10.30 -0.44 9.91
C ASP A 108 -9.26 0.22 8.99
N SER A 109 -8.00 0.06 9.32
CA SER A 109 -6.88 0.55 8.51
C SER A 109 -6.82 -0.13 7.14
N LEU A 110 -7.03 -1.44 7.06
CA LEU A 110 -7.10 -2.17 5.80
C LEU A 110 -8.22 -1.64 4.90
N ILE A 111 -9.42 -1.41 5.46
CA ILE A 111 -10.54 -0.84 4.71
C ILE A 111 -10.18 0.53 4.12
N ARG A 112 -9.54 1.40 4.90
CA ARG A 112 -9.13 2.74 4.48
C ARG A 112 -8.04 2.70 3.40
N VAL A 113 -7.06 1.83 3.56
CA VAL A 113 -5.97 1.63 2.59
C VAL A 113 -6.54 1.15 1.25
N GLU A 114 -7.44 0.16 1.28
CA GLU A 114 -8.10 -0.36 0.08
C GLU A 114 -9.02 0.69 -0.59
N ASP A 115 -9.76 1.49 0.18
CA ASP A 115 -10.54 2.60 -0.37
C ASP A 115 -9.64 3.61 -1.12
N CYS A 116 -8.51 3.97 -0.52
CA CYS A 116 -7.53 4.84 -1.17
C CYS A 116 -6.95 4.20 -2.44
N ARG A 117 -6.63 2.91 -2.43
CA ARG A 117 -6.15 2.17 -3.61
C ARG A 117 -7.17 2.21 -4.75
N VAL A 118 -8.42 1.85 -4.46
CA VAL A 118 -9.50 1.86 -5.47
C VAL A 118 -9.66 3.24 -6.11
N ARG A 119 -9.58 4.30 -5.30
CA ARG A 119 -9.63 5.68 -5.81
C ARG A 119 -8.43 6.02 -6.68
N ARG A 120 -7.22 5.59 -6.33
CA ARG A 120 -6.01 5.77 -7.18
C ARG A 120 -6.16 5.05 -8.51
N ASP A 121 -6.64 3.81 -8.48
CA ASP A 121 -6.86 3.00 -9.69
C ASP A 121 -7.89 3.65 -10.61
N LEU A 122 -8.98 4.20 -10.04
CA LEU A 122 -9.99 4.94 -10.81
C LEU A 122 -9.40 6.18 -11.48
N ILE A 123 -8.62 6.97 -10.74
CA ILE A 123 -7.94 8.16 -11.28
C ILE A 123 -6.98 7.77 -12.40
N HIS A 124 -6.19 6.72 -12.20
CA HIS A 124 -5.25 6.22 -13.19
C HIS A 124 -5.96 5.84 -14.49
N ARG A 125 -6.99 5.00 -14.39
CA ARG A 125 -7.79 4.57 -15.55
C ARG A 125 -8.48 5.73 -16.27
N ALA A 126 -9.03 6.67 -15.50
CA ALA A 126 -9.65 7.87 -16.08
C ALA A 126 -8.64 8.70 -16.87
N ASN A 127 -7.43 8.88 -16.33
CA ASN A 127 -6.36 9.61 -17.01
C ASN A 127 -5.88 8.89 -18.28
N GLU A 128 -5.81 7.55 -18.27
CA GLU A 128 -5.50 6.77 -19.47
C GLU A 128 -6.53 6.97 -20.57
N VAL A 129 -7.83 6.86 -20.21
CA VAL A 129 -8.93 7.07 -21.16
C VAL A 129 -8.91 8.49 -21.72
N LEU A 130 -8.66 9.49 -20.88
CA LEU A 130 -8.53 10.88 -21.32
C LEU A 130 -7.37 11.06 -22.29
N ARG A 131 -6.19 10.55 -21.96
CA ARG A 131 -5.01 10.63 -22.83
C ARG A 131 -5.28 10.00 -24.18
N ASP A 132 -5.81 8.77 -24.19
CA ASP A 132 -6.11 8.05 -25.43
C ASP A 132 -7.17 8.78 -26.27
N ALA A 133 -8.15 9.44 -25.63
CA ALA A 133 -9.16 10.23 -26.31
C ALA A 133 -8.58 11.48 -26.98
N TYR A 134 -7.63 12.16 -26.32
CA TYR A 134 -6.92 13.30 -26.90
C TYR A 134 -6.02 12.88 -28.05
N ASP A 135 -5.34 11.77 -27.92
CA ASP A 135 -4.40 11.24 -28.93
C ASP A 135 -5.13 10.56 -30.10
N ARG A 136 -6.46 10.39 -30.03
CA ARG A 136 -7.29 9.71 -31.03
C ARG A 136 -6.77 8.30 -31.41
N VAL A 137 -6.23 7.60 -30.44
CA VAL A 137 -5.58 6.30 -30.64
C VAL A 137 -6.59 5.18 -30.90
N ARG A 138 -7.83 5.35 -30.43
CA ARG A 138 -8.86 4.31 -30.47
C ARG A 138 -10.14 4.77 -31.13
N GLU A 139 -10.90 3.80 -31.66
CA GLU A 139 -12.22 4.05 -32.22
C GLU A 139 -13.22 4.55 -31.16
N PRO A 140 -14.22 5.39 -31.53
CA PRO A 140 -15.20 5.96 -30.59
C PRO A 140 -15.91 4.93 -29.73
N GLU A 141 -16.14 3.72 -30.25
CA GLU A 141 -16.80 2.63 -29.52
C GLU A 141 -15.95 2.14 -28.34
N PHE A 142 -14.64 2.14 -28.44
CA PHE A 142 -13.74 1.84 -27.34
C PHE A 142 -13.99 2.80 -26.16
N TYR A 143 -14.06 4.11 -26.41
CA TYR A 143 -14.28 5.11 -25.36
C TYR A 143 -15.65 4.99 -24.72
N ARG A 144 -16.70 4.67 -25.48
CA ARG A 144 -18.04 4.41 -24.93
C ARG A 144 -18.04 3.25 -23.95
N ARG A 145 -17.34 2.16 -24.23
CA ARG A 145 -17.20 1.00 -23.33
C ARG A 145 -16.45 1.38 -22.06
N GLN A 146 -15.36 2.16 -22.19
CA GLN A 146 -14.60 2.62 -21.03
C GLN A 146 -15.43 3.53 -20.12
N LEU A 147 -16.18 4.48 -20.67
CA LEU A 147 -17.09 5.32 -19.89
C LEU A 147 -18.14 4.49 -19.16
N ALA A 148 -18.72 3.49 -19.82
CA ALA A 148 -19.69 2.59 -19.18
C ALA A 148 -19.07 1.75 -18.04
N SER A 149 -17.77 1.42 -18.11
CA SER A 149 -17.06 0.69 -17.06
C SER A 149 -16.70 1.56 -15.85
N LEU A 150 -16.47 2.85 -16.06
CA LEU A 150 -16.20 3.82 -14.99
C LEU A 150 -17.46 4.20 -14.19
N ALA A 151 -18.63 3.98 -14.75
CA ALA A 151 -19.92 4.30 -14.13
C ALA A 151 -20.49 3.16 -13.24
N ARG A 152 -19.78 2.03 -13.12
CA ARG A 152 -20.15 0.88 -12.27
C ARG A 152 -19.35 0.86 -11.01
#